data_319b04e7b8103437b1ead604d1188cec
#
_entry.id   319b04e7b8103437b1ead604d1188cec
#
_cell.length_a   1.000
_cell.length_b   1.000
_cell.length_c   1.000
_cell.angle_alpha   90.00
_cell.angle_beta   90.00
_cell.angle_gamma   90.00
#
_symmetry.space_group_name_H-M   'P 1'
#
loop_
_entity.id
_entity.type
_entity.pdbx_description
1 polymer ?
#
loop_
_entity_poly.entity_id
_entity_poly.type
_entity_poly.pdbx_seq_one_letter_code
_entity_poly.pdbx_strand_id
1 'polypeptide(L)'
;MNTPNRLSFRALSSLALAAACAAAAPAWAQSCVVTPGPEFMVGEPVRIAVEGLAPGAEVRLRAQRVVAEWTGGRRPYAAEARFRADAQGRVDLATSAPLPGSSYEGADLRGLFWSMAPTSAAPALTLGEGEVQLEAQVEGGSAAPVQQRLRLRNALPDVQTREATPFPGARFFHRPGAAKRPALILLGGSEGGSLVTRAGPDWASRGYAVLALPYYSPPGWSATGPTPPELPALPAAFADIPVERLEQARAWLAAQPEVDATRIGVMGTSKGAEFALLAGTRMPWISAIVAVVPTDVVWEGWGMGVAGGTRSSFSWKGEPLPFVPYKDFMKEMAGFQTGAEVRIRRPQDAGRAANPERVPAARIAVEKIAAPVLVIGGHDDQIWDSGGMAEAIVKARTAAGLPTEAVIDREAGHFLGGTGWGPTTQYNAGPSKSGGTPAANARTQARAWAATQDFLARTLRPVP
;
A
#
# COMPACT_ATOMS: atom_id res chain seq x y z
N MET A 1 -11.76 48.26 -105.86
CA MET A 1 -12.97 48.93 -105.42
C MET A 1 -13.49 48.17 -104.24
N ASN A 2 -13.53 48.78 -103.17
CA ASN A 2 -14.01 48.50 -101.85
C ASN A 2 -14.56 47.10 -101.45
N THR A 3 -13.87 46.47 -100.56
CA THR A 3 -14.38 45.39 -99.67
C THR A 3 -14.49 45.91 -98.26
N PRO A 4 -15.58 45.63 -97.52
CA PRO A 4 -15.63 45.96 -96.14
C PRO A 4 -15.21 44.78 -95.27
N ASN A 5 -14.47 45.16 -94.29
CA ASN A 5 -13.93 44.36 -93.13
C ASN A 5 -15.03 43.78 -92.25
N ARG A 6 -14.94 42.47 -91.90
CA ARG A 6 -15.76 41.85 -90.84
C ARG A 6 -14.90 41.65 -89.61
N LEU A 7 -15.25 42.34 -88.52
CA LEU A 7 -14.72 42.16 -87.20
C LEU A 7 -15.33 40.91 -86.53
N SER A 8 -14.52 39.94 -86.19
CA SER A 8 -14.95 38.77 -85.40
C SER A 8 -14.69 39.04 -83.94
N PHE A 9 -15.74 39.05 -83.13
CA PHE A 9 -15.61 39.07 -81.67
C PHE A 9 -15.21 37.70 -81.17
N ARG A 10 -14.05 37.66 -80.51
CA ARG A 10 -13.62 36.53 -79.70
C ARG A 10 -14.13 36.72 -78.26
N ALA A 11 -15.03 35.82 -77.83
CA ALA A 11 -15.45 35.71 -76.40
C ALA A 11 -14.28 35.15 -75.53
N LEU A 12 -13.82 35.94 -74.61
CA LEU A 12 -12.88 35.48 -73.53
C LEU A 12 -13.68 34.78 -72.44
N SER A 13 -13.53 33.46 -72.38
CA SER A 13 -14.03 32.64 -71.25
C SER A 13 -13.08 32.74 -70.13
N SER A 14 -13.42 33.46 -69.04
CA SER A 14 -12.67 33.52 -67.79
C SER A 14 -12.89 32.27 -67.02
N LEU A 15 -11.96 31.34 -67.00
CA LEU A 15 -11.90 30.22 -65.98
C LEU A 15 -11.54 30.81 -64.65
N ALA A 16 -12.50 30.90 -63.72
CA ALA A 16 -12.21 31.14 -62.30
C ALA A 16 -11.67 29.85 -61.64
N LEU A 17 -10.38 29.80 -61.37
CA LEU A 17 -9.75 28.72 -60.60
C LEU A 17 -10.06 28.93 -59.10
N ALA A 18 -11.06 28.23 -58.60
CA ALA A 18 -11.32 28.18 -57.15
C ALA A 18 -10.23 27.34 -56.49
N ALA A 19 -9.23 27.98 -55.90
CA ALA A 19 -8.26 27.36 -55.04
C ALA A 19 -8.96 26.98 -53.71
N ALA A 20 -9.38 25.71 -53.56
CA ALA A 20 -9.80 25.17 -52.30
C ALA A 20 -8.53 25.08 -51.37
N CYS A 21 -8.35 26.07 -50.50
CA CYS A 21 -7.44 25.92 -49.36
C CYS A 21 -8.03 24.81 -48.45
N ALA A 22 -7.64 23.58 -48.68
CA ALA A 22 -7.78 22.56 -47.68
C ALA A 22 -6.88 23.00 -46.48
N ALA A 23 -7.49 23.62 -45.47
CA ALA A 23 -6.85 23.83 -44.19
C ALA A 23 -6.47 22.46 -43.67
N ALA A 24 -5.17 22.13 -43.72
CA ALA A 24 -4.65 20.95 -43.08
C ALA A 24 -5.05 21.03 -41.60
N ALA A 25 -5.90 20.13 -41.16
CA ALA A 25 -6.24 20.02 -39.75
C ALA A 25 -4.92 19.86 -38.98
N PRO A 26 -4.72 20.56 -37.85
CA PRO A 26 -3.50 20.43 -37.07
C PRO A 26 -3.30 18.95 -36.74
N ALA A 27 -2.15 18.41 -37.12
CA ALA A 27 -1.79 17.05 -36.73
C ALA A 27 -1.52 17.05 -35.23
N TRP A 28 -2.48 16.60 -34.45
CA TRP A 28 -2.35 16.46 -33.02
C TRP A 28 -1.36 15.30 -32.72
N ALA A 29 -0.16 15.65 -32.22
CA ALA A 29 0.86 14.68 -31.83
C ALA A 29 0.60 14.26 -30.36
N GLN A 30 -0.03 13.11 -30.19
CA GLN A 30 -0.29 12.55 -28.86
C GLN A 30 1.01 12.25 -28.14
N SER A 31 1.09 12.57 -26.85
CA SER A 31 2.19 12.19 -25.97
C SER A 31 1.69 11.86 -24.56
N CYS A 32 2.35 10.90 -23.92
CA CYS A 32 2.16 10.66 -22.49
C CYS A 32 3.23 11.46 -21.73
N VAL A 33 2.78 12.39 -20.91
CA VAL A 33 3.64 13.27 -20.11
C VAL A 33 3.62 12.83 -18.67
N VAL A 34 4.80 12.55 -18.12
CA VAL A 34 4.99 12.18 -16.71
C VAL A 34 5.98 13.17 -16.08
N THR A 35 5.56 13.85 -15.02
CA THR A 35 6.39 14.84 -14.31
C THR A 35 6.59 14.38 -12.86
N PRO A 36 7.81 14.32 -12.33
CA PRO A 36 9.08 14.82 -12.90
C PRO A 36 9.70 13.95 -14.00
N GLY A 37 9.22 12.71 -14.18
CA GLY A 37 9.69 11.77 -15.20
C GLY A 37 9.03 10.42 -15.06
N PRO A 38 9.26 9.48 -16.01
CA PRO A 38 8.64 8.16 -16.00
C PRO A 38 9.15 7.24 -14.89
N GLU A 39 10.19 7.64 -14.19
CA GLU A 39 10.74 6.98 -13.02
C GLU A 39 10.61 7.89 -11.80
N PHE A 40 9.89 7.44 -10.77
CA PHE A 40 9.61 8.24 -9.58
C PHE A 40 9.48 7.37 -8.33
N MET A 41 9.73 7.98 -7.17
CA MET A 41 9.50 7.35 -5.88
C MET A 41 8.01 7.31 -5.58
N VAL A 42 7.51 6.15 -5.16
CA VAL A 42 6.14 6.01 -4.69
C VAL A 42 5.91 6.92 -3.49
N GLY A 43 4.81 7.69 -3.54
CA GLY A 43 4.48 8.66 -2.49
C GLY A 43 5.05 10.05 -2.71
N GLU A 44 5.89 10.26 -3.74
CA GLU A 44 6.29 11.60 -4.18
C GLU A 44 5.23 12.21 -5.13
N PRO A 45 5.15 13.55 -5.21
CA PRO A 45 4.28 14.21 -6.16
C PRO A 45 4.61 13.80 -7.60
N VAL A 46 3.62 13.29 -8.33
CA VAL A 46 3.74 12.93 -9.73
C VAL A 46 2.50 13.38 -10.49
N ARG A 47 2.70 13.82 -11.72
CA ARG A 47 1.62 14.12 -12.67
C ARG A 47 1.72 13.14 -13.84
N ILE A 48 0.61 12.54 -14.24
CA ILE A 48 0.50 11.66 -15.41
C ILE A 48 -0.62 12.21 -16.28
N ALA A 49 -0.29 12.59 -17.52
CA ALA A 49 -1.25 13.16 -18.44
C ALA A 49 -1.02 12.64 -19.88
N VAL A 50 -2.07 12.64 -20.69
CA VAL A 50 -1.98 12.51 -22.15
C VAL A 50 -2.29 13.87 -22.75
N GLU A 51 -1.43 14.36 -23.61
CA GLU A 51 -1.50 15.69 -24.23
C GLU A 51 -1.45 15.58 -25.77
N GLY A 52 -1.74 16.66 -26.48
CA GLY A 52 -1.76 16.68 -27.92
C GLY A 52 -2.96 15.96 -28.54
N LEU A 53 -4.07 15.88 -27.82
CA LEU A 53 -5.33 15.34 -28.30
C LEU A 53 -6.20 16.44 -28.96
N ALA A 54 -7.07 16.07 -29.85
CA ALA A 54 -8.12 17.00 -30.27
C ALA A 54 -9.06 17.29 -29.09
N PRO A 55 -9.51 18.55 -28.86
CA PRO A 55 -10.49 18.85 -27.84
C PRO A 55 -11.73 17.98 -27.96
N GLY A 56 -12.17 17.37 -26.86
CA GLY A 56 -13.31 16.46 -26.82
C GLY A 56 -13.06 15.05 -27.36
N ALA A 57 -11.88 14.74 -27.88
CA ALA A 57 -11.54 13.40 -28.33
C ALA A 57 -11.63 12.38 -27.17
N GLU A 58 -12.16 11.20 -27.48
CA GLU A 58 -12.13 10.09 -26.51
C GLU A 58 -10.82 9.31 -26.65
N VAL A 59 -10.19 9.06 -25.52
CA VAL A 59 -8.94 8.31 -25.43
C VAL A 59 -9.10 7.17 -24.43
N ARG A 60 -8.66 5.99 -24.82
CA ARG A 60 -8.56 4.82 -23.98
C ARG A 60 -7.16 4.74 -23.40
N LEU A 61 -7.06 4.65 -22.09
CA LEU A 61 -5.83 4.39 -21.35
C LEU A 61 -5.87 2.99 -20.78
N ARG A 62 -4.81 2.22 -21.02
CA ARG A 62 -4.61 0.90 -20.46
C ARG A 62 -3.31 0.87 -19.68
N ALA A 63 -3.38 0.35 -18.46
CA ALA A 63 -2.19 0.13 -17.61
C ALA A 63 -2.03 -1.38 -17.35
N GLN A 64 -0.79 -1.88 -17.46
CA GLN A 64 -0.45 -3.29 -17.22
C GLN A 64 0.81 -3.41 -16.36
N ARG A 65 0.83 -4.42 -15.49
CA ARG A 65 2.02 -4.79 -14.70
C ARG A 65 2.00 -6.28 -14.35
N VAL A 66 3.14 -6.79 -13.87
CA VAL A 66 3.21 -8.14 -13.30
C VAL A 66 3.20 -8.02 -11.78
N VAL A 67 2.26 -8.69 -11.13
CA VAL A 67 2.04 -8.65 -9.67
C VAL A 67 2.45 -9.97 -9.05
N ALA A 68 3.22 -9.92 -7.96
CA ALA A 68 3.42 -11.06 -7.08
C ALA A 68 2.18 -11.23 -6.20
N GLU A 69 1.58 -12.39 -6.23
CA GLU A 69 0.35 -12.68 -5.47
C GLU A 69 0.66 -13.28 -4.09
N TRP A 70 -0.24 -13.11 -3.15
CA TRP A 70 -0.13 -13.70 -1.80
C TRP A 70 -0.06 -15.22 -1.80
N THR A 71 -0.73 -15.85 -2.75
CA THR A 71 -0.74 -17.30 -2.93
C THR A 71 0.54 -17.85 -3.54
N GLY A 72 1.50 -16.97 -3.83
CA GLY A 72 2.72 -17.29 -4.55
C GLY A 72 2.53 -17.18 -6.07
N GLY A 73 3.65 -17.04 -6.78
CA GLY A 73 3.63 -16.83 -8.22
C GLY A 73 3.51 -15.37 -8.63
N ARG A 74 3.58 -15.15 -9.93
CA ARG A 74 3.48 -13.82 -10.55
C ARG A 74 2.57 -13.94 -11.76
N ARG A 75 1.64 -13.01 -11.88
CA ARG A 75 0.80 -12.96 -13.07
C ARG A 75 0.51 -11.53 -13.54
N PRO A 76 0.11 -11.36 -14.82
CA PRO A 76 -0.24 -10.05 -15.34
C PRO A 76 -1.56 -9.54 -14.76
N TYR A 77 -1.59 -8.24 -14.50
CA TYR A 77 -2.74 -7.46 -14.08
C TYR A 77 -2.90 -6.29 -15.05
N ALA A 78 -4.14 -5.91 -15.33
CA ALA A 78 -4.46 -4.78 -16.19
C ALA A 78 -5.66 -3.99 -15.66
N ALA A 79 -5.68 -2.70 -15.99
CA ALA A 79 -6.83 -1.82 -15.87
C ALA A 79 -7.01 -1.02 -17.16
N GLU A 80 -8.24 -0.64 -17.45
CA GLU A 80 -8.56 0.17 -18.62
C GLU A 80 -9.58 1.25 -18.26
N ALA A 81 -9.37 2.46 -18.73
CA ALA A 81 -10.28 3.56 -18.53
C ALA A 81 -10.34 4.44 -19.80
N ARG A 82 -11.54 4.93 -20.11
CA ARG A 82 -11.80 5.85 -21.21
C ARG A 82 -11.98 7.25 -20.65
N PHE A 83 -11.45 8.23 -21.38
CA PHE A 83 -11.53 9.63 -20.97
C PHE A 83 -11.94 10.49 -22.17
N ARG A 84 -12.42 11.70 -21.85
CA ARG A 84 -12.63 12.75 -22.86
C ARG A 84 -11.62 13.87 -22.62
N ALA A 85 -10.89 14.25 -23.68
CA ALA A 85 -9.93 15.34 -23.62
C ALA A 85 -10.63 16.67 -23.30
N ASP A 86 -9.96 17.49 -22.49
CA ASP A 86 -10.43 18.84 -22.15
C ASP A 86 -10.31 19.80 -23.37
N ALA A 87 -10.70 21.07 -23.16
CA ALA A 87 -10.65 22.12 -24.20
C ALA A 87 -9.20 22.42 -24.67
N GLN A 88 -8.19 22.00 -23.88
CA GLN A 88 -6.78 22.13 -24.22
C GLN A 88 -6.21 20.85 -24.87
N GLY A 89 -7.04 19.87 -25.19
CA GLY A 89 -6.62 18.59 -25.78
C GLY A 89 -5.82 17.72 -24.81
N ARG A 90 -6.20 17.67 -23.54
CA ARG A 90 -5.47 17.00 -22.48
C ARG A 90 -6.38 16.12 -21.64
N VAL A 91 -5.85 15.00 -21.17
CA VAL A 91 -6.38 14.16 -20.09
C VAL A 91 -5.35 14.10 -18.98
N ASP A 92 -5.65 14.62 -17.80
CA ASP A 92 -4.80 14.56 -16.61
C ASP A 92 -5.44 13.60 -15.60
N LEU A 93 -4.73 12.51 -15.24
CA LEU A 93 -5.30 11.46 -14.38
C LEU A 93 -5.72 11.96 -13.00
N ALA A 94 -5.12 13.04 -12.51
CA ALA A 94 -5.47 13.59 -11.19
C ALA A 94 -6.81 14.35 -11.20
N THR A 95 -7.23 14.88 -12.36
CA THR A 95 -8.39 15.78 -12.46
C THR A 95 -9.45 15.33 -13.45
N SER A 96 -9.10 14.45 -14.39
CA SER A 96 -10.04 13.90 -15.38
C SER A 96 -10.74 12.67 -14.82
N ALA A 97 -12.07 12.73 -14.69
CA ALA A 97 -12.87 11.54 -14.38
C ALA A 97 -13.00 10.64 -15.61
N PRO A 98 -12.86 9.31 -15.46
CA PRO A 98 -13.08 8.39 -16.57
C PRO A 98 -14.56 8.32 -16.96
N LEU A 99 -14.81 7.94 -18.22
CA LEU A 99 -16.14 7.70 -18.74
C LEU A 99 -16.76 6.42 -18.15
N PRO A 100 -18.09 6.29 -18.13
CA PRO A 100 -18.76 5.08 -17.66
C PRO A 100 -18.25 3.80 -18.34
N GLY A 101 -18.19 2.70 -17.58
CA GLY A 101 -17.67 1.40 -18.06
C GLY A 101 -16.16 1.26 -17.98
N SER A 102 -15.47 2.21 -17.37
CA SER A 102 -14.05 2.13 -17.01
C SER A 102 -13.82 1.27 -15.76
N SER A 103 -12.57 0.88 -15.50
CA SER A 103 -12.20 0.04 -14.35
C SER A 103 -12.33 0.73 -12.98
N TYR A 104 -12.54 2.04 -12.97
CA TYR A 104 -12.81 2.84 -11.77
C TYR A 104 -13.64 4.07 -12.12
N GLU A 105 -14.13 4.76 -11.09
CA GLU A 105 -14.95 5.97 -11.19
C GLU A 105 -14.30 7.14 -10.46
N GLY A 106 -14.65 8.36 -10.88
CA GLY A 106 -14.11 9.59 -10.29
C GLY A 106 -12.67 9.91 -10.73
N ALA A 107 -12.25 11.15 -10.53
CA ALA A 107 -10.88 11.58 -10.83
C ALA A 107 -9.93 11.04 -9.77
N ASP A 108 -8.99 10.21 -10.18
CA ASP A 108 -7.96 9.62 -9.28
C ASP A 108 -6.69 9.31 -10.08
N LEU A 109 -5.60 10.00 -9.75
CA LEU A 109 -4.27 9.76 -10.32
C LEU A 109 -3.85 8.29 -10.28
N ARG A 110 -4.26 7.56 -9.24
CA ARG A 110 -3.91 6.15 -9.03
C ARG A 110 -4.96 5.17 -9.53
N GLY A 111 -6.06 5.67 -10.10
CA GLY A 111 -7.19 4.87 -10.50
C GLY A 111 -6.84 3.67 -11.37
N LEU A 112 -6.02 3.88 -12.42
CA LEU A 112 -5.54 2.80 -13.28
C LEU A 112 -4.58 1.81 -12.58
N PHE A 113 -4.01 2.15 -11.44
CA PHE A 113 -3.05 1.29 -10.73
C PHE A 113 -3.74 0.40 -9.69
N TRP A 114 -4.62 0.96 -8.89
CA TRP A 114 -5.30 0.18 -7.86
C TRP A 114 -6.47 -0.67 -8.40
N SER A 115 -7.08 -0.26 -9.53
CA SER A 115 -8.20 -0.98 -10.14
C SER A 115 -7.78 -2.16 -11.02
N MET A 116 -6.48 -2.37 -11.23
CA MET A 116 -6.00 -3.50 -12.02
C MET A 116 -6.54 -4.82 -11.49
N ALA A 117 -7.01 -5.67 -12.39
CA ALA A 117 -7.46 -7.03 -12.12
C ALA A 117 -6.58 -8.05 -12.88
N PRO A 118 -6.55 -9.32 -12.43
CA PRO A 118 -5.84 -10.38 -13.14
C PRO A 118 -6.30 -10.49 -14.59
N THR A 119 -5.35 -10.71 -15.50
CA THR A 119 -5.63 -10.92 -16.93
C THR A 119 -4.81 -12.08 -17.48
N SER A 120 -5.33 -12.77 -18.49
CA SER A 120 -4.58 -13.75 -19.28
C SER A 120 -3.71 -13.09 -20.36
N ALA A 121 -3.99 -11.82 -20.69
CA ALA A 121 -3.21 -11.09 -21.68
C ALA A 121 -1.86 -10.70 -21.09
N ALA A 122 -0.78 -11.30 -21.60
CA ALA A 122 0.56 -10.90 -21.22
C ALA A 122 0.82 -9.45 -21.66
N PRO A 123 1.60 -8.67 -20.88
CA PRO A 123 2.09 -7.38 -21.35
C PRO A 123 2.89 -7.53 -22.63
N ALA A 124 2.77 -6.54 -23.54
CA ALA A 124 3.52 -6.54 -24.80
C ALA A 124 5.05 -6.49 -24.56
N LEU A 125 5.48 -6.01 -23.39
CA LEU A 125 6.87 -5.93 -22.97
C LEU A 125 7.09 -6.80 -21.72
N THR A 126 8.29 -7.35 -21.59
CA THR A 126 8.71 -7.93 -20.32
C THR A 126 8.83 -6.83 -19.27
N LEU A 127 8.03 -6.92 -18.21
CA LEU A 127 7.99 -5.94 -17.13
C LEU A 127 8.70 -6.48 -15.88
N GLY A 128 9.60 -5.68 -15.34
CA GLY A 128 10.26 -5.93 -14.06
C GLY A 128 9.38 -5.57 -12.86
N GLU A 129 9.93 -5.78 -11.68
CA GLU A 129 9.28 -5.34 -10.45
C GLU A 129 9.18 -3.81 -10.40
N GLY A 130 8.02 -3.28 -10.00
CA GLY A 130 7.75 -1.84 -9.99
C GLY A 130 7.51 -1.21 -11.37
N GLU A 131 7.61 -1.96 -12.46
CA GLU A 131 7.33 -1.43 -13.80
C GLU A 131 5.85 -1.54 -14.15
N VAL A 132 5.34 -0.49 -14.82
CA VAL A 132 3.99 -0.40 -15.36
C VAL A 132 4.08 0.09 -16.80
N GLN A 133 3.42 -0.61 -17.72
CA GLN A 133 3.20 -0.13 -19.08
C GLN A 133 1.89 0.62 -19.14
N LEU A 134 1.95 1.89 -19.56
CA LEU A 134 0.78 2.68 -19.97
C LEU A 134 0.70 2.66 -21.49
N GLU A 135 -0.54 2.56 -22.00
CA GLU A 135 -0.87 2.69 -23.41
C GLU A 135 -2.04 3.66 -23.55
N ALA A 136 -1.90 4.64 -24.45
CA ALA A 136 -2.94 5.61 -24.77
C ALA A 136 -3.33 5.47 -26.23
N GLN A 137 -4.62 5.26 -26.52
CA GLN A 137 -5.18 5.13 -27.86
C GLN A 137 -6.38 6.05 -28.03
N VAL A 138 -6.36 6.90 -29.06
CA VAL A 138 -7.56 7.69 -29.43
C VAL A 138 -8.59 6.76 -30.05
N GLU A 139 -9.82 6.80 -29.56
CA GLU A 139 -10.91 6.01 -30.07
C GLU A 139 -11.31 6.48 -31.49
N GLY A 140 -11.47 5.54 -32.43
CA GLY A 140 -11.75 5.84 -33.83
C GLY A 140 -10.58 6.45 -34.61
N GLY A 141 -9.42 6.66 -33.99
CA GLY A 141 -8.21 7.16 -34.65
C GLY A 141 -7.42 6.05 -35.33
N SER A 142 -6.74 6.39 -36.45
CA SER A 142 -5.83 5.47 -37.15
C SER A 142 -4.37 5.52 -36.65
N ALA A 143 -4.05 6.45 -35.74
CA ALA A 143 -2.72 6.57 -35.15
C ALA A 143 -2.38 5.39 -34.27
N ALA A 144 -1.11 4.98 -34.27
CA ALA A 144 -0.62 3.96 -33.37
C ALA A 144 -0.75 4.42 -31.90
N PRO A 145 -1.00 3.50 -30.96
CA PRO A 145 -1.05 3.83 -29.54
C PRO A 145 0.28 4.44 -29.05
N VAL A 146 0.19 5.46 -28.21
CA VAL A 146 1.35 5.96 -27.47
C VAL A 146 1.60 5.05 -26.28
N GLN A 147 2.83 4.55 -26.16
CA GLN A 147 3.25 3.69 -25.09
C GLN A 147 4.25 4.39 -24.18
N GLN A 148 4.07 4.27 -22.86
CA GLN A 148 4.98 4.79 -21.85
C GLN A 148 5.24 3.72 -20.80
N ARG A 149 6.51 3.43 -20.54
CA ARG A 149 6.92 2.62 -19.41
C ARG A 149 7.13 3.53 -18.21
N LEU A 150 6.47 3.20 -17.11
CA LEU A 150 6.68 3.84 -15.80
C LEU A 150 7.50 2.90 -14.92
N ARG A 151 8.35 3.46 -14.08
CA ARG A 151 9.07 2.75 -13.03
C ARG A 151 8.79 3.36 -11.67
N LEU A 152 8.01 2.65 -10.88
CA LEU A 152 7.66 3.01 -9.52
C LEU A 152 8.73 2.46 -8.58
N ARG A 153 9.50 3.34 -7.98
CA ARG A 153 10.56 2.97 -7.05
C ARG A 153 10.06 2.99 -5.61
N ASN A 154 10.42 1.98 -4.85
CA ASN A 154 10.24 1.92 -3.40
C ASN A 154 11.53 2.26 -2.64
N ALA A 155 12.62 2.54 -3.34
CA ALA A 155 13.89 2.87 -2.73
C ALA A 155 14.77 3.75 -3.62
N LEU A 156 15.55 4.62 -3.00
CA LEU A 156 16.66 5.31 -3.64
C LEU A 156 17.82 4.32 -3.86
N PRO A 157 18.63 4.53 -4.92
CA PRO A 157 19.69 3.60 -5.28
C PRO A 157 20.86 3.55 -4.29
N ASP A 158 21.00 4.56 -3.43
CA ASP A 158 22.07 4.67 -2.44
C ASP A 158 21.72 4.04 -1.08
N VAL A 159 20.54 3.45 -0.93
CA VAL A 159 20.18 2.74 0.30
C VAL A 159 21.05 1.50 0.47
N GLN A 160 21.73 1.44 1.58
CA GLN A 160 22.55 0.32 2.01
C GLN A 160 21.76 -0.61 2.92
N THR A 161 22.06 -1.91 2.85
CA THR A 161 21.43 -2.93 3.69
C THR A 161 22.48 -3.88 4.26
N ARG A 162 22.27 -4.29 5.51
CA ARG A 162 23.05 -5.35 6.15
C ARG A 162 22.20 -6.19 7.08
N GLU A 163 22.67 -7.36 7.40
CA GLU A 163 22.04 -8.20 8.45
C GLU A 163 22.19 -7.54 9.83
N ALA A 164 21.15 -7.67 10.64
CA ALA A 164 21.15 -7.16 11.99
C ALA A 164 21.34 -8.31 13.00
N THR A 165 22.54 -8.88 13.07
CA THR A 165 22.91 -9.89 14.06
C THR A 165 22.81 -9.28 15.48
N PRO A 166 22.16 -9.94 16.47
CA PRO A 166 21.81 -11.36 16.50
C PRO A 166 20.34 -11.69 16.15
N PHE A 167 19.61 -10.83 15.45
CA PHE A 167 18.19 -11.05 15.14
C PHE A 167 18.01 -11.87 13.86
N PRO A 168 17.48 -13.11 13.92
CA PRO A 168 17.31 -13.95 12.74
C PRO A 168 16.45 -13.26 11.67
N GLY A 169 16.96 -13.18 10.44
CA GLY A 169 16.28 -12.59 9.31
C GLY A 169 16.10 -11.08 9.34
N ALA A 170 16.52 -10.40 10.41
CA ALA A 170 16.41 -8.94 10.48
C ALA A 170 17.41 -8.26 9.56
N ARG A 171 16.94 -7.15 8.96
CA ARG A 171 17.73 -6.30 8.07
C ARG A 171 17.77 -4.88 8.59
N PHE A 172 18.93 -4.27 8.48
CA PHE A 172 19.13 -2.87 8.78
C PHE A 172 19.39 -2.10 7.50
N PHE A 173 18.66 -1.01 7.31
CA PHE A 173 18.71 -0.17 6.11
C PHE A 173 19.03 1.26 6.51
N HIS A 174 19.91 1.90 5.75
CA HIS A 174 20.23 3.31 5.93
C HIS A 174 20.81 3.90 4.65
N ARG A 175 20.81 5.21 4.53
CA ARG A 175 21.59 5.90 3.50
C ARG A 175 22.98 6.25 4.04
N PRO A 176 24.02 6.30 3.21
CA PRO A 176 25.35 6.75 3.62
C PRO A 176 25.34 8.22 4.08
N GLY A 177 26.34 8.61 4.83
CA GLY A 177 26.52 9.98 5.32
C GLY A 177 26.96 10.02 6.78
N ALA A 178 27.51 11.16 7.22
CA ALA A 178 28.05 11.34 8.56
C ALA A 178 26.99 11.67 9.63
N ALA A 179 25.81 12.14 9.24
CA ALA A 179 24.76 12.51 10.17
C ALA A 179 24.06 11.28 10.74
N LYS A 180 23.91 11.23 12.06
CA LYS A 180 23.09 10.23 12.72
C LYS A 180 21.61 10.46 12.43
N ARG A 181 20.90 9.38 12.10
CA ARG A 181 19.48 9.40 11.73
C ARG A 181 18.62 8.87 12.85
N PRO A 182 17.39 9.40 13.01
CA PRO A 182 16.41 8.75 13.89
C PRO A 182 16.15 7.33 13.38
N ALA A 183 15.91 6.41 14.31
CA ALA A 183 15.66 5.03 13.95
C ALA A 183 14.16 4.74 13.83
N LEU A 184 13.83 3.78 12.98
CA LEU A 184 12.49 3.23 12.85
C LEU A 184 12.57 1.70 12.93
N ILE A 185 11.87 1.10 13.90
CA ILE A 185 11.71 -0.35 14.01
C ILE A 185 10.42 -0.73 13.30
N LEU A 186 10.51 -1.62 12.30
CA LEU A 186 9.35 -2.14 11.56
C LEU A 186 8.98 -3.54 12.07
N LEU A 187 7.70 -3.72 12.38
CA LEU A 187 7.11 -4.97 12.85
C LEU A 187 6.02 -5.43 11.89
N GLY A 188 6.20 -6.62 11.31
CA GLY A 188 5.20 -7.27 10.46
C GLY A 188 3.99 -7.79 11.24
N GLY A 189 3.00 -8.30 10.54
CA GLY A 189 1.81 -8.92 11.11
C GLY A 189 1.96 -10.43 11.32
N SER A 190 0.85 -11.13 11.18
CA SER A 190 0.78 -12.59 11.34
C SER A 190 1.37 -13.39 10.18
N GLU A 191 1.74 -12.74 9.09
CA GLU A 191 2.47 -13.37 7.98
C GLU A 191 3.83 -13.91 8.42
N GLY A 192 4.48 -13.21 9.35
CA GLY A 192 5.78 -13.60 9.90
C GLY A 192 6.91 -13.61 8.87
N GLY A 193 7.98 -14.37 9.17
CA GLY A 193 9.14 -14.48 8.30
C GLY A 193 9.81 -13.15 7.99
N SER A 194 10.49 -13.05 6.85
CA SER A 194 11.23 -11.86 6.44
C SER A 194 10.41 -10.80 5.70
N LEU A 195 9.09 -10.97 5.55
CA LEU A 195 8.26 -10.09 4.70
C LEU A 195 8.33 -8.62 5.12
N VAL A 196 8.44 -8.34 6.42
CA VAL A 196 8.57 -6.98 6.97
C VAL A 196 9.80 -6.24 6.41
N THR A 197 10.83 -6.96 5.97
CA THR A 197 12.06 -6.35 5.44
C THR A 197 11.85 -5.60 4.12
N ARG A 198 10.78 -5.90 3.40
CA ARG A 198 10.46 -5.26 2.11
C ARG A 198 10.15 -3.76 2.23
N ALA A 199 9.64 -3.32 3.39
CA ALA A 199 9.35 -1.91 3.63
C ALA A 199 10.57 -1.09 4.08
N GLY A 200 11.66 -1.76 4.48
CA GLY A 200 12.85 -1.09 5.03
C GLY A 200 13.51 -0.08 4.09
N PRO A 201 13.77 -0.42 2.81
CA PRO A 201 14.41 0.48 1.87
C PRO A 201 13.64 1.77 1.61
N ASP A 202 12.31 1.72 1.63
CA ASP A 202 11.48 2.90 1.41
C ASP A 202 11.63 3.92 2.54
N TRP A 203 11.53 3.49 3.79
CA TRP A 203 11.73 4.36 4.95
C TRP A 203 13.18 4.84 5.08
N ALA A 204 14.16 4.01 4.73
CA ALA A 204 15.56 4.43 4.68
C ALA A 204 15.79 5.54 3.64
N SER A 205 15.12 5.47 2.49
CA SER A 205 15.16 6.52 1.45
C SER A 205 14.64 7.86 1.96
N ARG A 206 13.79 7.85 3.00
CA ARG A 206 13.19 9.05 3.62
C ARG A 206 13.98 9.58 4.82
N GLY A 207 15.21 9.11 5.02
CA GLY A 207 16.14 9.66 6.00
C GLY A 207 16.10 9.00 7.37
N TYR A 208 15.54 7.80 7.49
CA TYR A 208 15.57 7.00 8.71
C TYR A 208 16.67 5.94 8.66
N ALA A 209 17.17 5.54 9.83
CA ALA A 209 17.89 4.29 10.02
C ALA A 209 16.87 3.21 10.40
N VAL A 210 16.68 2.19 9.57
CA VAL A 210 15.52 1.30 9.66
C VAL A 210 15.95 -0.11 10.07
N LEU A 211 15.41 -0.60 11.17
CA LEU A 211 15.51 -2.01 11.58
C LEU A 211 14.19 -2.72 11.26
N ALA A 212 14.17 -3.52 10.20
CA ALA A 212 13.07 -4.43 9.95
C ALA A 212 13.30 -5.71 10.74
N LEU A 213 12.40 -5.97 11.71
CA LEU A 213 12.62 -6.97 12.77
C LEU A 213 11.58 -8.09 12.68
N PRO A 214 11.89 -9.23 12.03
CA PRO A 214 11.13 -10.46 12.19
C PRO A 214 11.14 -10.95 13.64
N TYR A 215 10.01 -11.42 14.12
CA TYR A 215 9.88 -11.91 15.52
C TYR A 215 9.11 -13.23 15.63
N TYR A 216 8.62 -13.73 14.50
CA TYR A 216 7.83 -14.93 14.35
C TYR A 216 7.99 -15.45 12.92
N SER A 217 8.04 -16.78 12.73
CA SER A 217 8.14 -17.39 11.40
C SER A 217 7.34 -18.70 11.37
N PRO A 218 6.10 -18.68 10.85
CA PRO A 218 5.27 -19.87 10.77
C PRO A 218 5.80 -20.86 9.75
N PRO A 219 5.42 -22.14 9.85
CA PRO A 219 5.57 -23.09 8.77
C PRO A 219 4.85 -22.59 7.51
N GLY A 220 5.47 -22.78 6.36
CA GLY A 220 4.79 -22.63 5.08
C GLY A 220 3.85 -23.81 4.78
N TRP A 221 3.12 -23.72 3.66
CA TRP A 221 2.25 -24.80 3.19
C TRP A 221 2.56 -25.10 1.72
N SER A 222 2.61 -26.38 1.38
CA SER A 222 2.73 -26.90 0.02
C SER A 222 1.56 -27.83 -0.29
N ALA A 223 1.47 -28.29 -1.53
CA ALA A 223 0.47 -29.27 -1.93
C ALA A 223 0.57 -30.61 -1.13
N THR A 224 1.75 -30.90 -0.56
CA THR A 224 2.02 -32.10 0.23
C THR A 224 1.96 -31.89 1.74
N GLY A 225 1.63 -30.69 2.21
CA GLY A 225 1.52 -30.36 3.63
C GLY A 225 2.43 -29.21 4.08
N PRO A 226 2.61 -29.06 5.40
CA PRO A 226 3.42 -27.97 5.96
C PRO A 226 4.89 -28.11 5.55
N THR A 227 5.52 -26.95 5.29
CA THR A 227 6.95 -26.83 5.01
C THR A 227 7.66 -26.16 6.20
N PRO A 228 8.98 -26.36 6.36
CA PRO A 228 9.73 -25.68 7.42
C PRO A 228 9.54 -24.17 7.40
N PRO A 229 9.58 -23.50 8.58
CA PRO A 229 9.61 -22.04 8.65
C PRO A 229 10.76 -21.45 7.84
N GLU A 230 10.53 -20.28 7.23
CA GLU A 230 11.59 -19.53 6.53
C GLU A 230 12.75 -19.18 7.46
N LEU A 231 12.46 -18.82 8.71
CA LEU A 231 13.43 -18.46 9.74
C LEU A 231 13.30 -19.41 10.94
N PRO A 232 13.93 -20.61 10.88
CA PRO A 232 13.74 -21.65 11.91
C PRO A 232 14.20 -21.26 13.32
N ALA A 233 15.04 -20.23 13.44
CA ALA A 233 15.50 -19.72 14.73
C ALA A 233 14.46 -18.80 15.43
N LEU A 234 13.33 -18.50 14.78
CA LEU A 234 12.22 -17.75 15.36
C LEU A 234 11.10 -18.70 15.82
N PRO A 235 10.23 -18.26 16.76
CA PRO A 235 9.05 -19.02 17.12
C PRO A 235 8.19 -19.39 15.91
N ALA A 236 7.85 -20.67 15.79
CA ALA A 236 6.98 -21.17 14.71
C ALA A 236 5.49 -21.00 15.04
N ALA A 237 5.14 -20.86 16.33
CA ALA A 237 3.81 -20.52 16.81
C ALA A 237 3.77 -19.05 17.23
N PHE A 238 2.67 -18.38 16.94
CA PHE A 238 2.43 -17.02 17.42
C PHE A 238 1.84 -17.08 18.83
N ALA A 239 2.68 -17.42 19.79
CA ALA A 239 2.28 -17.59 21.18
C ALA A 239 3.41 -17.14 22.12
N ASP A 240 3.03 -16.33 23.11
CA ASP A 240 3.91 -15.77 24.14
C ASP A 240 5.16 -15.07 23.57
N ILE A 241 5.01 -14.36 22.46
CA ILE A 241 6.08 -13.56 21.86
C ILE A 241 6.56 -12.52 22.87
N PRO A 242 7.87 -12.49 23.24
CA PRO A 242 8.38 -11.61 24.28
C PRO A 242 8.41 -10.15 23.81
N VAL A 243 7.62 -9.29 24.48
CA VAL A 243 7.56 -7.84 24.13
C VAL A 243 8.92 -7.17 24.40
N GLU A 244 9.67 -7.61 25.41
CA GLU A 244 11.01 -7.12 25.76
C GLU A 244 12.07 -7.33 24.67
N ARG A 245 11.78 -8.07 23.60
CA ARG A 245 12.64 -8.16 22.42
C ARG A 245 12.99 -6.79 21.84
N LEU A 246 12.11 -5.80 21.99
CA LEU A 246 12.38 -4.43 21.53
C LEU A 246 13.43 -3.70 22.39
N GLU A 247 13.65 -4.08 23.65
CA GLU A 247 14.78 -3.56 24.43
C GLU A 247 16.13 -4.02 23.86
N GLN A 248 16.19 -5.28 23.39
CA GLN A 248 17.37 -5.79 22.70
C GLN A 248 17.58 -5.06 21.35
N ALA A 249 16.51 -4.81 20.60
CA ALA A 249 16.56 -4.05 19.35
C ALA A 249 17.05 -2.60 19.60
N ARG A 250 16.56 -1.93 20.65
CA ARG A 250 17.05 -0.61 21.07
C ARG A 250 18.55 -0.62 21.37
N ALA A 251 18.99 -1.58 22.18
CA ALA A 251 20.41 -1.68 22.56
C ALA A 251 21.29 -1.89 21.32
N TRP A 252 20.85 -2.73 20.40
CA TRP A 252 21.55 -2.96 19.13
C TRP A 252 21.59 -1.69 18.27
N LEU A 253 20.46 -0.99 18.12
CA LEU A 253 20.39 0.28 17.36
C LEU A 253 21.29 1.35 17.97
N ALA A 254 21.35 1.46 19.30
CA ALA A 254 22.20 2.43 19.99
C ALA A 254 23.70 2.21 19.76
N ALA A 255 24.11 1.00 19.43
CA ALA A 255 25.47 0.65 19.08
C ALA A 255 25.83 0.95 17.60
N GLN A 256 24.86 1.34 16.77
CA GLN A 256 25.13 1.62 15.36
C GLN A 256 25.57 3.08 15.17
N PRO A 257 26.67 3.33 14.42
CA PRO A 257 27.18 4.70 14.23
C PRO A 257 26.21 5.61 13.45
N GLU A 258 25.35 5.03 12.62
CA GLU A 258 24.37 5.77 11.81
C GLU A 258 23.12 6.20 12.61
N VAL A 259 22.95 5.73 13.84
CA VAL A 259 21.70 5.87 14.61
C VAL A 259 21.78 6.98 15.65
N ASP A 260 20.77 7.84 15.67
CA ASP A 260 20.42 8.67 16.80
C ASP A 260 19.46 7.92 17.73
N ALA A 261 20.01 7.26 18.74
CA ALA A 261 19.27 6.42 19.67
C ALA A 261 18.35 7.20 20.63
N THR A 262 18.34 8.53 20.57
CA THR A 262 17.41 9.38 21.33
C THR A 262 16.06 9.53 20.63
N ARG A 263 15.98 9.13 19.34
CA ARG A 263 14.80 9.27 18.48
C ARG A 263 14.52 7.94 17.79
N ILE A 264 13.81 7.05 18.47
CA ILE A 264 13.44 5.73 17.94
C ILE A 264 11.92 5.61 17.88
N GLY A 265 11.38 5.46 16.67
CA GLY A 265 9.98 5.15 16.42
C GLY A 265 9.76 3.65 16.23
N VAL A 266 8.52 3.21 16.46
CA VAL A 266 8.08 1.85 16.17
C VAL A 266 6.86 1.92 15.25
N MET A 267 6.92 1.19 14.14
CA MET A 267 5.80 1.05 13.21
C MET A 267 5.43 -0.42 13.10
N GLY A 268 4.17 -0.75 13.37
CA GLY A 268 3.66 -2.10 13.29
C GLY A 268 2.37 -2.19 12.48
N THR A 269 2.17 -3.32 11.82
CA THR A 269 0.94 -3.63 11.08
C THR A 269 0.28 -4.87 11.67
N SER A 270 -1.05 -4.83 11.88
CA SER A 270 -1.81 -5.99 12.37
C SER A 270 -1.27 -6.50 13.71
N LYS A 271 -0.81 -7.73 13.82
CA LYS A 271 -0.14 -8.24 15.05
C LYS A 271 1.10 -7.43 15.42
N GLY A 272 1.79 -6.82 14.45
CA GLY A 272 2.87 -5.88 14.73
C GLY A 272 2.40 -4.57 15.33
N ALA A 273 1.19 -4.11 15.01
CA ALA A 273 0.58 -2.94 15.65
C ALA A 273 0.20 -3.23 17.12
N GLU A 274 -0.33 -4.44 17.40
CA GLU A 274 -0.53 -4.94 18.77
C GLU A 274 0.80 -4.92 19.55
N PHE A 275 1.87 -5.46 18.94
CA PHE A 275 3.21 -5.47 19.51
C PHE A 275 3.72 -4.04 19.80
N ALA A 276 3.61 -3.12 18.82
CA ALA A 276 4.08 -1.75 18.97
C ALA A 276 3.37 -1.01 20.10
N LEU A 277 2.03 -1.17 20.22
CA LEU A 277 1.24 -0.57 21.30
C LEU A 277 1.59 -1.19 22.67
N LEU A 278 1.76 -2.51 22.75
CA LEU A 278 2.19 -3.19 23.98
C LEU A 278 3.57 -2.72 24.42
N ALA A 279 4.52 -2.57 23.50
CA ALA A 279 5.84 -2.03 23.79
C ALA A 279 5.76 -0.59 24.30
N GLY A 280 4.94 0.24 23.65
CA GLY A 280 4.74 1.64 24.07
C GLY A 280 4.24 1.78 25.51
N THR A 281 3.44 0.84 26.01
CA THR A 281 2.96 0.86 27.40
C THR A 281 4.05 0.56 28.44
N ARG A 282 5.23 0.06 28.02
CA ARG A 282 6.30 -0.46 28.88
C ARG A 282 7.65 0.20 28.64
N MET A 283 7.84 0.83 27.48
CA MET A 283 9.13 1.30 26.99
C MET A 283 9.09 2.82 26.72
N PRO A 284 9.39 3.65 27.74
CA PRO A 284 9.30 5.11 27.63
C PRO A 284 10.31 5.75 26.67
N TRP A 285 11.29 4.99 26.17
CA TRP A 285 12.25 5.45 25.17
C TRP A 285 11.66 5.52 23.75
N ILE A 286 10.50 4.91 23.50
CA ILE A 286 9.84 5.00 22.19
C ILE A 286 9.36 6.43 21.97
N SER A 287 9.80 7.04 20.86
CA SER A 287 9.57 8.45 20.55
C SER A 287 8.32 8.67 19.69
N ALA A 288 7.86 7.66 18.96
CA ALA A 288 6.66 7.69 18.12
C ALA A 288 6.16 6.28 17.83
N ILE A 289 4.85 6.10 17.70
CA ILE A 289 4.24 4.83 17.29
C ILE A 289 3.30 5.04 16.11
N VAL A 290 3.46 4.22 15.07
CA VAL A 290 2.48 4.08 13.99
C VAL A 290 1.89 2.68 14.06
N ALA A 291 0.58 2.60 14.32
CA ALA A 291 -0.16 1.35 14.46
C ALA A 291 -1.16 1.21 13.31
N VAL A 292 -0.79 0.38 12.32
CA VAL A 292 -1.62 0.11 11.14
C VAL A 292 -2.52 -1.08 11.41
N VAL A 293 -3.82 -0.91 11.24
CA VAL A 293 -4.88 -1.84 11.59
C VAL A 293 -4.69 -2.44 12.99
N PRO A 294 -4.76 -1.57 14.04
CA PRO A 294 -4.45 -1.94 15.42
C PRO A 294 -5.55 -2.76 16.08
N THR A 295 -5.24 -3.27 17.28
CA THR A 295 -6.19 -3.82 18.23
C THR A 295 -6.09 -3.10 19.57
N ASP A 296 -7.17 -3.04 20.32
CA ASP A 296 -7.25 -2.45 21.66
C ASP A 296 -7.06 -3.47 22.80
N VAL A 297 -6.96 -4.76 22.45
CA VAL A 297 -6.74 -5.87 23.40
C VAL A 297 -5.63 -6.80 22.91
N VAL A 298 -5.06 -7.56 23.83
CA VAL A 298 -4.23 -8.71 23.49
C VAL A 298 -5.14 -9.88 23.11
N TRP A 299 -4.84 -10.50 21.98
CA TRP A 299 -5.56 -11.69 21.54
C TRP A 299 -4.84 -12.98 21.92
N GLU A 300 -5.58 -14.09 21.86
CA GLU A 300 -4.98 -15.40 22.03
C GLU A 300 -3.90 -15.69 20.99
N GLY A 301 -2.93 -16.51 21.38
CA GLY A 301 -1.91 -17.05 20.49
C GLY A 301 -2.40 -18.26 19.71
N TRP A 302 -1.76 -18.54 18.59
CA TRP A 302 -2.10 -19.68 17.73
C TRP A 302 -0.85 -20.30 17.11
N GLY A 303 -1.01 -21.43 16.46
CA GLY A 303 0.04 -22.13 15.71
C GLY A 303 0.03 -23.62 15.99
N MET A 304 0.96 -24.33 15.34
CA MET A 304 1.08 -25.77 15.56
C MET A 304 1.45 -26.05 17.01
N GLY A 305 0.70 -26.97 17.65
CA GLY A 305 0.92 -27.33 19.06
C GLY A 305 0.32 -26.37 20.08
N VAL A 306 -0.37 -25.31 19.66
CA VAL A 306 -1.07 -24.39 20.55
C VAL A 306 -2.55 -24.75 20.58
N ALA A 307 -3.04 -25.18 21.74
CA ALA A 307 -4.46 -25.43 21.95
C ALA A 307 -5.22 -24.09 22.05
N GLY A 308 -6.39 -23.99 21.41
CA GLY A 308 -7.20 -22.78 21.41
C GLY A 308 -7.58 -22.34 22.83
N GLY A 309 -7.55 -21.04 23.07
CA GLY A 309 -7.90 -20.42 24.36
C GLY A 309 -6.87 -20.60 25.48
N THR A 310 -5.71 -21.20 25.21
CA THR A 310 -4.76 -21.58 26.28
C THR A 310 -3.54 -20.67 26.41
N ARG A 311 -3.15 -19.94 25.36
CA ARG A 311 -1.92 -19.13 25.37
C ARG A 311 -2.20 -17.73 24.83
N SER A 312 -1.45 -16.77 25.37
CA SER A 312 -1.42 -15.39 24.87
C SER A 312 -0.62 -15.28 23.57
N SER A 313 -0.93 -14.31 22.72
CA SER A 313 -0.02 -13.92 21.62
C SER A 313 1.32 -13.40 22.13
N PHE A 314 1.32 -12.68 23.27
CA PHE A 314 2.49 -11.97 23.78
C PHE A 314 2.74 -12.27 25.25
N SER A 315 4.01 -12.14 25.64
CA SER A 315 4.48 -12.22 27.03
C SER A 315 5.29 -10.98 27.40
N TRP A 316 5.44 -10.77 28.71
CA TRP A 316 6.35 -9.78 29.29
C TRP A 316 7.16 -10.38 30.42
N LYS A 317 8.49 -10.39 30.30
CA LYS A 317 9.44 -11.00 31.26
C LYS A 317 9.10 -12.46 31.57
N GLY A 318 8.73 -13.20 30.52
CA GLY A 318 8.39 -14.62 30.62
C GLY A 318 6.94 -14.91 31.03
N GLU A 319 6.19 -13.90 31.51
CA GLU A 319 4.78 -14.07 31.89
C GLU A 319 3.85 -13.79 30.74
N PRO A 320 2.92 -14.70 30.39
CA PRO A 320 1.90 -14.46 29.37
C PRO A 320 1.03 -13.25 29.73
N LEU A 321 0.75 -12.38 28.77
CA LEU A 321 -0.16 -11.25 28.98
C LEU A 321 -1.62 -11.76 29.02
N PRO A 322 -2.50 -11.15 29.84
CA PRO A 322 -3.93 -11.43 29.74
C PRO A 322 -4.43 -11.21 28.31
N PHE A 323 -5.32 -12.09 27.85
CA PHE A 323 -5.76 -12.08 26.46
C PHE A 323 -7.26 -12.44 26.31
N VAL A 324 -7.85 -12.06 25.19
CA VAL A 324 -9.19 -12.45 24.77
C VAL A 324 -9.06 -13.69 23.87
N PRO A 325 -9.72 -14.82 24.19
CA PRO A 325 -9.70 -16.01 23.33
C PRO A 325 -10.59 -15.82 22.10
N TYR A 326 -10.25 -16.52 21.02
CA TYR A 326 -11.13 -16.67 19.86
C TYR A 326 -12.25 -17.68 20.18
N LYS A 327 -13.36 -17.59 19.43
CA LYS A 327 -14.41 -18.61 19.49
C LYS A 327 -14.61 -19.21 18.10
N ASP A 328 -14.64 -20.53 18.03
CA ASP A 328 -14.83 -21.28 16.78
C ASP A 328 -13.77 -21.00 15.67
N PHE A 329 -12.56 -20.60 16.06
CA PHE A 329 -11.49 -20.23 15.10
C PHE A 329 -11.19 -21.34 14.09
N MET A 330 -11.01 -22.59 14.55
CA MET A 330 -10.72 -23.71 13.64
C MET A 330 -11.89 -24.04 12.71
N LYS A 331 -13.13 -23.77 13.13
CA LYS A 331 -14.31 -23.92 12.28
C LYS A 331 -14.30 -22.89 11.15
N GLU A 332 -13.96 -21.65 11.43
CA GLU A 332 -13.79 -20.61 10.39
C GLU A 332 -12.66 -20.97 9.43
N MET A 333 -11.49 -21.40 9.95
CA MET A 333 -10.32 -21.78 9.16
C MET A 333 -10.56 -23.00 8.25
N ALA A 334 -11.51 -23.88 8.57
CA ALA A 334 -11.90 -24.99 7.71
C ALA A 334 -12.46 -24.51 6.35
N GLY A 335 -12.90 -23.27 6.25
CA GLY A 335 -13.29 -22.63 4.99
C GLY A 335 -12.19 -22.69 3.90
N PHE A 336 -10.91 -22.60 4.28
CA PHE A 336 -9.82 -22.75 3.32
C PHE A 336 -9.77 -24.11 2.63
N GLN A 337 -10.21 -25.18 3.32
CA GLN A 337 -10.24 -26.54 2.77
C GLN A 337 -11.47 -26.79 1.92
N THR A 338 -12.59 -26.15 2.25
CA THR A 338 -13.88 -26.34 1.57
C THR A 338 -14.13 -25.33 0.43
N GLY A 339 -13.26 -24.31 0.30
CA GLY A 339 -13.49 -23.19 -0.61
C GLY A 339 -14.55 -22.19 -0.13
N ALA A 340 -15.04 -22.33 1.11
CA ALA A 340 -15.98 -21.38 1.72
C ALA A 340 -15.24 -20.07 2.08
N GLU A 341 -16.03 -19.01 2.20
CA GLU A 341 -15.53 -17.70 2.60
C GLU A 341 -15.02 -17.72 4.05
N VAL A 342 -13.78 -17.23 4.26
CA VAL A 342 -13.12 -17.12 5.56
C VAL A 342 -13.01 -15.66 5.96
N ARG A 343 -13.56 -15.30 7.12
CA ARG A 343 -13.46 -13.97 7.75
C ARG A 343 -12.98 -14.14 9.18
N ILE A 344 -11.69 -13.91 9.40
CA ILE A 344 -11.06 -14.12 10.73
C ILE A 344 -11.68 -13.21 11.80
N ARG A 345 -12.29 -12.10 11.43
CA ARG A 345 -13.06 -11.23 12.33
C ARG A 345 -14.17 -11.97 13.09
N ARG A 346 -14.86 -12.92 12.44
CA ARG A 346 -15.98 -13.66 13.05
C ARG A 346 -15.61 -14.37 14.37
N PRO A 347 -14.56 -15.21 14.41
CA PRO A 347 -14.12 -15.84 15.66
C PRO A 347 -13.61 -14.86 16.70
N GLN A 348 -13.08 -13.70 16.29
CA GLN A 348 -12.63 -12.67 17.22
C GLN A 348 -13.80 -11.93 17.87
N ASP A 349 -14.75 -11.44 17.07
CA ASP A 349 -15.97 -10.79 17.57
C ASP A 349 -16.75 -11.74 18.47
N ALA A 350 -16.91 -13.00 18.06
CA ALA A 350 -17.58 -14.03 18.85
C ALA A 350 -16.82 -14.36 20.15
N GLY A 351 -15.49 -14.39 20.10
CA GLY A 351 -14.64 -14.60 21.27
C GLY A 351 -14.76 -13.46 22.28
N ARG A 352 -14.70 -12.22 21.81
CA ARG A 352 -14.85 -11.02 22.63
C ARG A 352 -16.24 -10.96 23.29
N ALA A 353 -17.28 -11.26 22.52
CA ALA A 353 -18.65 -11.29 23.03
C ALA A 353 -18.91 -12.43 24.05
N ALA A 354 -18.22 -13.55 23.90
CA ALA A 354 -18.34 -14.70 24.81
C ALA A 354 -17.53 -14.57 26.11
N ASN A 355 -16.54 -13.66 26.17
CA ASN A 355 -15.63 -13.48 27.30
C ASN A 355 -15.51 -12.01 27.72
N PRO A 356 -16.62 -11.29 27.98
CA PRO A 356 -16.59 -9.87 28.31
C PRO A 356 -15.80 -9.57 29.59
N GLU A 357 -15.75 -10.52 30.55
CA GLU A 357 -14.99 -10.42 31.80
C GLU A 357 -13.48 -10.41 31.59
N ARG A 358 -12.98 -10.96 30.48
CA ARG A 358 -11.55 -10.99 30.16
C ARG A 358 -11.06 -9.70 29.48
N VAL A 359 -11.96 -9.00 28.81
CA VAL A 359 -11.61 -7.78 28.03
C VAL A 359 -10.91 -6.73 28.86
N PRO A 360 -11.36 -6.36 30.10
CA PRO A 360 -10.69 -5.34 30.89
C PRO A 360 -9.22 -5.66 31.21
N ALA A 361 -8.92 -6.93 31.54
CA ALA A 361 -7.56 -7.37 31.84
C ALA A 361 -6.69 -7.49 30.58
N ALA A 362 -7.27 -7.86 29.44
CA ALA A 362 -6.59 -8.00 28.15
C ALA A 362 -6.39 -6.66 27.43
N ARG A 363 -7.05 -5.58 27.88
CA ARG A 363 -6.98 -4.26 27.25
C ARG A 363 -5.54 -3.71 27.23
N ILE A 364 -5.11 -3.22 26.11
CA ILE A 364 -3.83 -2.50 25.98
C ILE A 364 -4.02 -1.11 26.61
N ALA A 365 -3.29 -0.82 27.67
CA ALA A 365 -3.41 0.42 28.43
C ALA A 365 -2.73 1.60 27.69
N VAL A 366 -3.29 1.95 26.51
CA VAL A 366 -2.71 2.94 25.58
C VAL A 366 -2.58 4.35 26.19
N GLU A 367 -3.31 4.65 27.23
CA GLU A 367 -3.19 5.86 28.06
C GLU A 367 -1.89 5.93 28.86
N LYS A 368 -1.12 4.85 28.92
CA LYS A 368 0.24 4.82 29.50
C LYS A 368 1.34 5.12 28.49
N ILE A 369 1.01 5.21 27.21
CA ILE A 369 1.98 5.50 26.16
C ILE A 369 2.18 7.01 26.08
N ALA A 370 3.30 7.51 26.57
CA ALA A 370 3.61 8.94 26.54
C ALA A 370 3.93 9.46 25.13
N ALA A 371 4.48 8.61 24.26
CA ALA A 371 4.80 8.95 22.88
C ALA A 371 3.55 9.35 22.07
N PRO A 372 3.66 10.24 21.08
CA PRO A 372 2.64 10.41 20.05
C PRO A 372 2.30 9.09 19.35
N VAL A 373 1.03 8.88 19.02
CA VAL A 373 0.54 7.67 18.35
C VAL A 373 -0.29 8.08 17.13
N LEU A 374 -0.01 7.45 15.99
CA LEU A 374 -0.88 7.44 14.81
C LEU A 374 -1.52 6.06 14.69
N VAL A 375 -2.84 6.01 14.60
CA VAL A 375 -3.61 4.79 14.32
C VAL A 375 -4.25 4.85 12.93
N ILE A 376 -4.24 3.73 12.22
CA ILE A 376 -4.84 3.61 10.89
C ILE A 376 -5.76 2.39 10.91
N GLY A 377 -7.07 2.56 10.63
CA GLY A 377 -8.04 1.47 10.74
C GLY A 377 -9.12 1.51 9.68
N GLY A 378 -9.76 0.38 9.44
CA GLY A 378 -10.89 0.21 8.54
C GLY A 378 -12.06 -0.48 9.24
N HIS A 379 -13.28 0.06 9.08
CA HIS A 379 -14.46 -0.55 9.70
C HIS A 379 -14.95 -1.81 8.98
N ASP A 380 -14.70 -1.90 7.64
CA ASP A 380 -15.00 -3.13 6.88
C ASP A 380 -13.84 -4.13 6.89
N ASP A 381 -12.93 -4.01 7.85
CA ASP A 381 -11.87 -4.98 8.08
C ASP A 381 -12.47 -6.33 8.50
N GLN A 382 -12.16 -7.39 7.72
CA GLN A 382 -12.69 -8.75 7.91
C GLN A 382 -11.68 -9.70 8.56
N ILE A 383 -10.52 -9.18 8.94
CA ILE A 383 -9.53 -9.91 9.75
C ILE A 383 -9.80 -9.65 11.23
N TRP A 384 -10.05 -8.39 11.62
CA TRP A 384 -10.57 -7.97 12.92
C TRP A 384 -11.20 -6.57 12.85
N ASP A 385 -11.87 -6.08 13.89
CA ASP A 385 -12.48 -4.75 13.88
C ASP A 385 -11.46 -3.63 14.08
N SER A 386 -10.52 -3.48 13.12
CA SER A 386 -9.46 -2.46 13.29
C SER A 386 -10.00 -1.04 13.34
N GLY A 387 -11.13 -0.73 12.70
CA GLY A 387 -11.76 0.58 12.75
C GLY A 387 -12.29 0.90 14.15
N GLY A 388 -13.15 0.04 14.70
CA GLY A 388 -13.73 0.22 16.04
C GLY A 388 -12.66 0.19 17.14
N MET A 389 -11.65 -0.69 17.02
CA MET A 389 -10.55 -0.75 17.98
C MET A 389 -9.63 0.48 17.89
N ALA A 390 -9.39 1.03 16.68
CA ALA A 390 -8.67 2.31 16.53
C ALA A 390 -9.43 3.47 17.18
N GLU A 391 -10.76 3.55 17.01
CA GLU A 391 -11.59 4.55 17.69
C GLU A 391 -11.52 4.41 19.23
N ALA A 392 -11.52 3.19 19.75
CA ALA A 392 -11.37 2.93 21.18
C ALA A 392 -10.00 3.41 21.70
N ILE A 393 -8.92 3.19 20.95
CA ILE A 393 -7.58 3.68 21.26
C ILE A 393 -7.56 5.23 21.29
N VAL A 394 -8.10 5.86 20.24
CA VAL A 394 -8.18 7.32 20.15
C VAL A 394 -8.95 7.87 21.36
N LYS A 395 -10.11 7.31 21.67
CA LYS A 395 -10.95 7.71 22.80
C LYS A 395 -10.20 7.64 24.14
N ALA A 396 -9.53 6.52 24.40
CA ALA A 396 -8.79 6.31 25.65
C ALA A 396 -7.62 7.30 25.80
N ARG A 397 -6.87 7.53 24.74
CA ARG A 397 -5.72 8.45 24.75
C ARG A 397 -6.15 9.91 24.82
N THR A 398 -7.21 10.29 24.09
CA THR A 398 -7.78 11.66 24.17
C THR A 398 -8.28 11.97 25.60
N ALA A 399 -8.95 11.01 26.25
CA ALA A 399 -9.37 11.15 27.63
C ALA A 399 -8.21 11.34 28.62
N ALA A 400 -7.02 10.83 28.28
CA ALA A 400 -5.78 11.03 29.03
C ALA A 400 -4.98 12.28 28.59
N GLY A 401 -5.49 13.09 27.67
CA GLY A 401 -4.81 14.29 27.16
C GLY A 401 -3.57 14.01 26.32
N LEU A 402 -3.47 12.83 25.72
CA LEU A 402 -2.27 12.38 24.98
C LEU A 402 -2.40 12.63 23.47
N PRO A 403 -1.32 13.09 22.80
CA PRO A 403 -1.31 13.31 21.35
C PRO A 403 -1.64 12.02 20.58
N THR A 404 -2.69 12.05 19.79
CA THR A 404 -3.15 10.90 18.99
C THR A 404 -3.71 11.37 17.66
N GLU A 405 -3.22 10.79 16.59
CA GLU A 405 -3.72 11.02 15.22
C GLU A 405 -4.38 9.76 14.70
N ALA A 406 -5.32 9.90 13.77
CA ALA A 406 -6.05 8.77 13.23
C ALA A 406 -6.38 8.94 11.75
N VAL A 407 -6.28 7.85 11.01
CA VAL A 407 -6.85 7.68 9.67
C VAL A 407 -7.78 6.48 9.72
N ILE A 408 -9.07 6.73 9.83
CA ILE A 408 -10.09 5.68 9.91
C ILE A 408 -11.06 5.87 8.74
N ASP A 409 -11.40 4.77 8.06
CA ASP A 409 -12.30 4.79 6.92
C ASP A 409 -13.38 3.70 7.08
N ARG A 410 -14.64 4.06 6.80
CA ARG A 410 -15.79 3.16 6.99
C ARG A 410 -15.81 1.99 6.04
N GLU A 411 -15.32 2.19 4.81
CA GLU A 411 -15.39 1.22 3.72
C GLU A 411 -14.05 0.52 3.46
N ALA A 412 -13.02 0.81 4.28
CA ALA A 412 -11.70 0.20 4.14
C ALA A 412 -11.57 -1.09 4.96
N GLY A 413 -10.78 -2.02 4.44
CA GLY A 413 -10.50 -3.33 5.05
C GLY A 413 -9.15 -3.37 5.79
N HIS A 414 -8.52 -4.55 5.80
CA HIS A 414 -7.31 -4.82 6.60
C HIS A 414 -6.01 -4.32 5.97
N PHE A 415 -5.86 -4.39 4.65
CA PHE A 415 -4.57 -4.07 4.00
C PHE A 415 -4.39 -2.57 3.75
N LEU A 416 -4.07 -1.82 4.81
CA LEU A 416 -3.92 -0.37 4.79
C LEU A 416 -2.46 0.14 4.84
N GLY A 417 -1.49 -0.76 4.92
CA GLY A 417 -0.06 -0.42 4.93
C GLY A 417 0.55 -0.08 3.57
N GLY A 418 -0.24 0.02 2.51
CA GLY A 418 0.21 0.35 1.16
C GLY A 418 0.24 1.85 0.86
N THR A 419 0.53 2.17 -0.39
CA THR A 419 0.64 3.55 -0.91
C THR A 419 -0.49 3.95 -1.87
N GLY A 420 -1.38 3.00 -2.19
CA GLY A 420 -2.44 3.16 -3.19
C GLY A 420 -1.97 3.01 -4.66
N TRP A 421 -0.72 2.64 -4.89
CA TRP A 421 -0.16 2.41 -6.22
C TRP A 421 -0.15 0.94 -6.67
N GLY A 422 -0.73 0.06 -5.89
CA GLY A 422 -0.83 -1.37 -6.21
C GLY A 422 -2.28 -1.84 -6.34
N PRO A 423 -2.53 -2.96 -7.03
CA PRO A 423 -3.87 -3.53 -7.16
C PRO A 423 -4.47 -3.90 -5.81
N THR A 424 -5.56 -3.23 -5.44
CA THR A 424 -6.33 -3.55 -4.22
C THR A 424 -7.45 -4.55 -4.49
N THR A 425 -7.72 -4.85 -5.74
CA THR A 425 -8.72 -5.85 -6.20
C THR A 425 -8.39 -7.27 -5.72
N GLN A 426 -7.12 -7.56 -5.45
CA GLN A 426 -6.67 -8.89 -4.99
C GLN A 426 -7.06 -9.21 -3.55
N TYR A 427 -7.37 -8.22 -2.70
CA TYR A 427 -7.52 -8.42 -1.26
C TYR A 427 -8.74 -9.25 -0.85
N ASN A 428 -9.74 -9.36 -1.72
CA ASN A 428 -10.93 -10.18 -1.50
C ASN A 428 -11.11 -11.26 -2.60
N ALA A 429 -10.10 -11.49 -3.44
CA ALA A 429 -10.21 -12.39 -4.60
C ALA A 429 -10.24 -13.87 -4.22
N GLY A 430 -9.62 -14.25 -3.11
CA GLY A 430 -9.57 -15.63 -2.62
C GLY A 430 -10.65 -15.97 -1.57
N PRO A 431 -10.59 -17.15 -0.97
CA PRO A 431 -11.45 -17.52 0.15
C PRO A 431 -11.32 -16.58 1.34
N SER A 432 -10.10 -16.19 1.70
CA SER A 432 -9.86 -15.21 2.77
C SER A 432 -10.34 -13.82 2.34
N LYS A 433 -11.21 -13.23 3.14
CA LYS A 433 -11.71 -11.87 2.94
C LYS A 433 -10.98 -10.92 3.88
N SER A 434 -10.34 -9.92 3.29
CA SER A 434 -9.67 -8.86 4.04
C SER A 434 -10.58 -7.66 4.29
N GLY A 435 -11.71 -7.60 3.59
CA GLY A 435 -12.64 -6.48 3.65
C GLY A 435 -12.26 -5.30 2.78
N GLY A 436 -13.10 -4.32 2.83
CA GLY A 436 -13.00 -3.08 2.06
C GLY A 436 -13.29 -3.20 0.58
N THR A 437 -13.81 -2.11 0.00
CA THR A 437 -13.87 -1.99 -1.46
C THR A 437 -12.48 -1.68 -2.01
N PRO A 438 -12.14 -2.08 -3.26
CA PRO A 438 -10.86 -1.74 -3.86
C PRO A 438 -10.55 -0.24 -3.84
N ALA A 439 -11.54 0.60 -4.16
CA ALA A 439 -11.42 2.05 -4.16
C ALA A 439 -11.17 2.61 -2.75
N ALA A 440 -11.91 2.14 -1.74
CA ALA A 440 -11.74 2.59 -0.37
C ALA A 440 -10.39 2.17 0.20
N ASN A 441 -9.96 0.93 -0.05
CA ASN A 441 -8.64 0.46 0.35
C ASN A 441 -7.53 1.33 -0.25
N ALA A 442 -7.57 1.61 -1.56
CA ALA A 442 -6.56 2.43 -2.23
C ALA A 442 -6.55 3.87 -1.73
N ARG A 443 -7.72 4.50 -1.59
CA ARG A 443 -7.87 5.86 -1.04
C ARG A 443 -7.31 5.94 0.37
N THR A 444 -7.64 4.97 1.21
CA THR A 444 -7.19 4.94 2.61
C THR A 444 -5.71 4.66 2.72
N GLN A 445 -5.15 3.75 1.92
CA GLN A 445 -3.70 3.54 1.81
C GLN A 445 -2.97 4.84 1.49
N ALA A 446 -3.45 5.60 0.51
CA ALA A 446 -2.81 6.85 0.11
C ALA A 446 -2.87 7.91 1.21
N ARG A 447 -4.02 8.05 1.91
CA ARG A 447 -4.18 8.95 3.05
C ARG A 447 -3.31 8.51 4.23
N ALA A 448 -3.30 7.22 4.54
CA ALA A 448 -2.49 6.63 5.60
C ALA A 448 -0.99 6.83 5.35
N TRP A 449 -0.56 6.63 4.10
CA TRP A 449 0.82 6.85 3.69
C TRP A 449 1.24 8.31 3.92
N ALA A 450 0.47 9.28 3.42
CA ALA A 450 0.74 10.70 3.61
C ALA A 450 0.76 11.07 5.11
N ALA A 451 -0.26 10.64 5.87
CA ALA A 451 -0.34 10.89 7.30
C ALA A 451 0.85 10.30 8.08
N THR A 452 1.31 9.09 7.68
CA THR A 452 2.47 8.44 8.32
C THR A 452 3.76 9.22 8.05
N GLN A 453 3.98 9.67 6.81
CA GLN A 453 5.15 10.50 6.48
C GLN A 453 5.15 11.81 7.30
N ASP A 454 4.04 12.54 7.29
CA ASP A 454 3.90 13.79 8.03
C ASP A 454 4.06 13.61 9.54
N PHE A 455 3.44 12.57 10.10
CA PHE A 455 3.55 12.21 11.51
C PHE A 455 4.99 11.92 11.92
N LEU A 456 5.67 11.04 11.19
CA LEU A 456 7.06 10.67 11.47
C LEU A 456 8.03 11.84 11.23
N ALA A 457 7.77 12.69 10.22
CA ALA A 457 8.56 13.89 9.97
C ALA A 457 8.51 14.86 11.14
N ARG A 458 7.32 15.09 11.73
CA ARG A 458 7.16 15.97 12.88
C ARG A 458 7.73 15.40 14.18
N THR A 459 7.57 14.09 14.38
CA THR A 459 7.93 13.44 15.65
C THR A 459 9.38 12.99 15.72
N LEU A 460 9.94 12.46 14.63
CA LEU A 460 11.30 11.90 14.59
C LEU A 460 12.30 12.81 13.87
N ARG A 461 11.85 13.74 13.01
CA ARG A 461 12.69 14.69 12.26
C ARG A 461 13.81 13.97 11.50
N PRO A 462 13.49 13.26 10.41
CA PRO A 462 14.48 12.52 9.62
C PRO A 462 15.54 13.44 9.01
N VAL A 463 16.67 12.85 8.69
CA VAL A 463 17.78 13.54 8.00
C VAL A 463 17.73 13.11 6.54
N PRO A 464 17.52 14.03 5.60
CA PRO A 464 17.42 13.76 4.17
C PRO A 464 18.62 13.02 3.57
#